data_ea193d996184a6e228d93b19dd05ae8c
#
_entry.id   ea193d996184a6e228d93b19dd05ae8c
#
_cell.length_a   1.000
_cell.length_b   1.000
_cell.length_c   1.000
_cell.angle_alpha   90.00
_cell.angle_beta   90.00
_cell.angle_gamma   90.00
#
_symmetry.space_group_name_H-M   'P 1'
#
loop_
_entity.id
_entity.type
_entity.pdbx_description
1 polymer ?
#
loop_
_entity_poly.entity_id
_entity_poly.type
_entity_poly.pdbx_seq_one_letter_code
_entity_poly.pdbx_strand_id
1 'polypeptide(L)'
;MTATLTTRHAPATLASARRLLAALALALLAVAPTAQGEDSRLADARACAAQGSRLARLHCYDALFRETTEVAAVAPRSSLWQAVAAQEAERAADDVGLMVRETPDTVLMSAPALGTLPPRPLLVISCDAAITRFQLHLSEPLEAPRAPLRLQGAGAALDQTWRVLDGGHVLSGGRGLPAIATLKRLLGTEQLTLASERPAIDGLRFDVSGLRSAIAPLRAMCRW
;
A
#
# COMPACT_ATOMS: atom_id res chain seq x y z
N MET A 1 -26.03 71.44 -55.79
CA MET A 1 -25.07 71.69 -54.73
C MET A 1 -24.77 70.33 -54.10
N THR A 2 -23.72 69.64 -54.57
CA THR A 2 -23.29 68.31 -54.11
C THR A 2 -21.95 68.45 -53.44
N ALA A 3 -21.88 68.17 -52.15
CA ALA A 3 -20.68 68.15 -51.37
C ALA A 3 -20.12 66.72 -51.28
N THR A 4 -18.96 66.49 -51.85
CA THR A 4 -18.21 65.27 -51.78
C THR A 4 -17.31 65.25 -50.54
N LEU A 5 -17.58 64.29 -49.61
CA LEU A 5 -16.72 64.00 -48.46
C LEU A 5 -15.61 63.03 -48.92
N THR A 6 -14.39 63.53 -48.91
CA THR A 6 -13.19 62.71 -49.15
C THR A 6 -12.65 62.15 -47.83
N THR A 7 -12.81 60.83 -47.61
CA THR A 7 -12.22 60.14 -46.44
C THR A 7 -10.74 59.84 -46.73
N ARG A 8 -9.86 60.49 -45.98
CA ARG A 8 -8.40 60.20 -45.98
C ARG A 8 -8.13 58.98 -45.09
N HIS A 9 -7.78 57.84 -45.66
CA HIS A 9 -7.21 56.75 -44.92
C HIS A 9 -5.69 57.06 -44.67
N ALA A 10 -5.32 57.16 -43.42
CA ALA A 10 -3.91 57.24 -43.03
C ALA A 10 -3.31 55.82 -43.09
N PRO A 11 -2.11 55.60 -43.61
CA PRO A 11 -1.47 54.29 -43.59
C PRO A 11 -1.02 53.93 -42.16
N ALA A 12 -1.57 52.86 -41.61
CA ALA A 12 -1.10 52.28 -40.35
C ALA A 12 0.40 51.90 -40.51
N THR A 13 1.20 52.55 -39.74
CA THR A 13 2.66 52.50 -39.87
C THR A 13 3.21 51.12 -39.51
N LEU A 14 4.03 50.56 -40.39
CA LEU A 14 4.84 49.35 -40.24
C LEU A 14 5.69 49.28 -38.95
N ALA A 15 5.83 50.41 -38.25
CA ALA A 15 6.49 50.55 -36.96
C ALA A 15 5.77 49.85 -35.78
N SER A 16 4.44 49.76 -35.82
CA SER A 16 3.64 49.10 -34.74
C SER A 16 3.77 47.56 -34.83
N ALA A 17 3.80 47.01 -36.04
CA ALA A 17 3.96 45.59 -36.24
C ALA A 17 5.34 45.07 -35.80
N ARG A 18 6.40 45.85 -36.04
CA ARG A 18 7.77 45.50 -35.60
C ARG A 18 7.91 45.55 -34.07
N ARG A 19 7.24 46.44 -33.39
CA ARG A 19 7.26 46.52 -31.91
C ARG A 19 6.51 45.36 -31.27
N LEU A 20 5.39 44.93 -31.84
CA LEU A 20 4.64 43.75 -31.39
C LEU A 20 5.40 42.43 -31.60
N LEU A 21 6.09 42.27 -32.75
CA LEU A 21 6.93 41.11 -33.01
C LEU A 21 8.17 41.05 -32.12
N ALA A 22 8.79 42.20 -31.80
CA ALA A 22 9.90 42.25 -30.84
C ALA A 22 9.49 41.96 -29.40
N ALA A 23 8.30 42.41 -28.97
CA ALA A 23 7.76 42.10 -27.66
C ALA A 23 7.36 40.60 -27.52
N LEU A 24 6.85 39.98 -28.59
CA LEU A 24 6.51 38.55 -28.61
C LEU A 24 7.78 37.67 -28.60
N ALA A 25 8.85 38.10 -29.30
CA ALA A 25 10.12 37.37 -29.28
C ALA A 25 10.83 37.46 -27.93
N LEU A 26 10.71 38.60 -27.19
CA LEU A 26 11.27 38.73 -25.84
C LEU A 26 10.50 37.92 -24.81
N ALA A 27 9.20 37.74 -24.97
CA ALA A 27 8.35 36.93 -24.08
C ALA A 27 8.62 35.41 -24.25
N LEU A 28 9.00 34.96 -25.44
CA LEU A 28 9.36 33.57 -25.70
C LEU A 28 10.73 33.15 -25.16
N LEU A 29 11.63 34.09 -24.91
CA LEU A 29 12.95 33.86 -24.28
C LEU A 29 12.88 33.74 -22.73
N ALA A 30 11.77 34.12 -22.10
CA ALA A 30 11.60 34.08 -20.65
C ALA A 30 11.05 32.73 -20.14
N VAL A 31 10.73 31.76 -21.01
CA VAL A 31 10.22 30.44 -20.66
C VAL A 31 11.24 29.37 -21.03
N ALA A 32 12.47 29.47 -20.52
CA ALA A 32 13.40 28.35 -20.48
C ALA A 32 13.65 28.00 -19.01
N PRO A 33 12.89 27.10 -18.43
CA PRO A 33 13.12 26.69 -17.07
C PRO A 33 13.57 25.24 -16.98
N THR A 34 14.38 24.97 -16.00
CA THR A 34 14.48 23.72 -15.25
C THR A 34 15.31 22.55 -15.78
N ALA A 35 15.93 22.60 -16.96
CA ALA A 35 16.88 21.57 -17.37
C ALA A 35 18.16 21.53 -16.49
N GLN A 36 18.53 22.63 -15.86
CA GLN A 36 19.72 22.72 -15.02
C GLN A 36 19.64 21.95 -13.72
N GLY A 37 18.43 21.75 -13.15
CA GLY A 37 18.23 21.02 -11.91
C GLY A 37 18.35 19.48 -12.07
N GLU A 38 17.98 18.96 -13.22
CA GLU A 38 18.11 17.52 -13.51
C GLU A 38 19.55 17.14 -13.83
N ASP A 39 20.26 17.99 -14.56
CA ASP A 39 21.67 17.77 -14.90
C ASP A 39 22.57 17.79 -13.64
N SER A 40 22.30 18.66 -12.67
CA SER A 40 23.06 18.70 -11.41
C SER A 40 22.82 17.45 -10.56
N ARG A 41 21.57 16.99 -10.42
CA ARG A 41 21.25 15.75 -9.69
C ARG A 41 21.86 14.51 -10.34
N LEU A 42 21.90 14.49 -11.67
CA LEU A 42 22.54 13.40 -12.40
C LEU A 42 24.06 13.39 -12.19
N ALA A 43 24.70 14.58 -12.13
CA ALA A 43 26.11 14.68 -11.80
C ALA A 43 26.41 14.20 -10.37
N ASP A 44 25.59 14.59 -9.39
CA ASP A 44 25.72 14.14 -8.01
C ASP A 44 25.48 12.63 -7.88
N ALA A 45 24.49 12.09 -8.59
CA ALA A 45 24.28 10.64 -8.63
C ALA A 45 25.48 9.87 -9.22
N ARG A 46 26.13 10.41 -10.24
CA ARG A 46 27.38 9.84 -10.78
C ARG A 46 28.53 9.91 -9.77
N ALA A 47 28.63 10.98 -9.01
CA ALA A 47 29.62 11.08 -7.93
C ALA A 47 29.36 10.02 -6.83
N CYS A 48 28.09 9.75 -6.50
CA CYS A 48 27.73 8.65 -5.61
C CYS A 48 28.14 7.29 -6.19
N ALA A 49 27.96 7.06 -7.50
CA ALA A 49 28.35 5.82 -8.16
C ALA A 49 29.84 5.52 -8.08
N ALA A 50 30.68 6.58 -8.01
CA ALA A 50 32.13 6.47 -7.92
C ALA A 50 32.63 6.05 -6.52
N GLN A 51 31.75 5.97 -5.50
CA GLN A 51 32.12 5.54 -4.15
C GLN A 51 32.56 4.06 -4.15
N GLY A 52 33.75 3.76 -3.65
CA GLY A 52 34.32 2.39 -3.60
C GLY A 52 33.58 1.46 -2.65
N SER A 53 33.08 1.96 -1.52
CA SER A 53 32.30 1.19 -0.55
C SER A 53 30.83 1.13 -0.94
N ARG A 54 30.25 -0.08 -0.92
CA ARG A 54 28.81 -0.28 -1.16
C ARG A 54 27.94 0.50 -0.16
N LEU A 55 28.34 0.55 1.10
CA LEU A 55 27.61 1.25 2.15
C LEU A 55 27.72 2.77 1.96
N ALA A 56 28.92 3.29 1.68
CA ALA A 56 29.12 4.72 1.40
C ALA A 56 28.32 5.15 0.17
N ARG A 57 28.31 4.34 -0.89
CA ARG A 57 27.51 4.57 -2.08
C ARG A 57 26.01 4.62 -1.79
N LEU A 58 25.49 3.67 -0.99
CA LEU A 58 24.08 3.66 -0.57
C LEU A 58 23.74 4.93 0.23
N HIS A 59 24.55 5.29 1.22
CA HIS A 59 24.36 6.51 2.01
C HIS A 59 24.38 7.80 1.15
N CYS A 60 25.26 7.84 0.15
CA CYS A 60 25.35 8.96 -0.78
C CYS A 60 24.05 9.11 -1.59
N TYR A 61 23.53 8.01 -2.16
CA TYR A 61 22.26 8.03 -2.88
C TYR A 61 21.09 8.38 -1.94
N ASP A 62 21.04 7.80 -0.75
CA ASP A 62 19.99 8.09 0.23
C ASP A 62 19.99 9.57 0.61
N ALA A 63 21.16 10.20 0.79
CA ALA A 63 21.27 11.63 1.07
C ALA A 63 20.76 12.47 -0.11
N LEU A 64 21.15 12.14 -1.35
CA LEU A 64 20.78 12.85 -2.56
C LEU A 64 19.27 12.82 -2.84
N PHE A 65 18.61 11.68 -2.58
CA PHE A 65 17.19 11.49 -2.88
C PHE A 65 16.27 11.65 -1.66
N ARG A 66 16.81 11.77 -0.44
CA ARG A 66 16.00 11.95 0.78
C ARG A 66 15.32 13.33 0.84
N GLU A 67 15.96 14.37 0.32
CA GLU A 67 15.37 15.73 0.28
C GLU A 67 14.15 15.84 -0.63
N THR A 68 13.96 14.91 -1.56
CA THR A 68 12.76 14.84 -2.42
C THR A 68 11.60 14.07 -1.80
N THR A 69 11.79 13.48 -0.60
CA THR A 69 10.81 12.60 0.05
C THR A 69 10.11 13.28 1.24
N GLU A 70 10.22 14.61 1.38
CA GLU A 70 9.56 15.35 2.48
C GLU A 70 8.03 15.47 2.34
N VAL A 71 7.45 14.90 1.33
CA VAL A 71 6.06 14.47 1.38
C VAL A 71 6.08 12.96 1.17
N ALA A 72 6.37 12.22 2.21
CA ALA A 72 6.04 10.81 2.25
C ALA A 72 4.51 10.73 2.08
N ALA A 73 4.06 10.70 0.83
CA ALA A 73 2.74 10.23 0.53
C ALA A 73 2.62 8.88 1.26
N VAL A 74 1.68 8.79 2.20
CA VAL A 74 1.37 7.54 2.90
C VAL A 74 1.35 6.47 1.83
N ALA A 75 2.32 5.56 1.87
CA ALA A 75 2.47 4.55 0.82
C ALA A 75 1.11 3.87 0.66
N PRO A 76 0.59 3.74 -0.57
CA PRO A 76 -0.72 3.17 -0.77
C PRO A 76 -0.74 1.78 -0.14
N ARG A 77 -1.80 1.47 0.60
CA ARG A 77 -1.99 0.15 1.20
C ARG A 77 -1.86 -0.94 0.14
N SER A 78 -1.36 -2.10 0.52
CA SER A 78 -1.19 -3.22 -0.40
C SER A 78 -2.51 -3.59 -1.11
N SER A 79 -2.42 -4.20 -2.29
CA SER A 79 -3.59 -4.67 -3.03
C SER A 79 -4.44 -5.66 -2.20
N LEU A 80 -3.78 -6.51 -1.41
CA LEU A 80 -4.46 -7.41 -0.49
C LEU A 80 -5.24 -6.65 0.59
N TRP A 81 -4.66 -5.59 1.17
CA TRP A 81 -5.39 -4.74 2.11
C TRP A 81 -6.66 -4.16 1.51
N GLN A 82 -6.56 -3.63 0.29
CA GLN A 82 -7.71 -3.06 -0.42
C GLN A 82 -8.78 -4.12 -0.71
N ALA A 83 -8.37 -5.33 -1.13
CA ALA A 83 -9.29 -6.45 -1.36
C ALA A 83 -10.00 -6.88 -0.07
N VAL A 84 -9.29 -6.92 1.06
CA VAL A 84 -9.88 -7.21 2.37
C VAL A 84 -10.87 -6.12 2.77
N ALA A 85 -10.52 -4.84 2.61
CA ALA A 85 -11.42 -3.73 2.92
C ALA A 85 -12.70 -3.77 2.07
N ALA A 86 -12.57 -4.08 0.78
CA ALA A 86 -13.71 -4.25 -0.12
C ALA A 86 -14.60 -5.43 0.28
N GLN A 87 -14.02 -6.55 0.70
CA GLN A 87 -14.76 -7.71 1.20
C GLN A 87 -15.51 -7.39 2.49
N GLU A 88 -14.85 -6.74 3.45
CA GLU A 88 -15.46 -6.39 4.73
C GLU A 88 -16.56 -5.32 4.59
N ALA A 89 -16.49 -4.45 3.58
CA ALA A 89 -17.56 -3.48 3.30
C ALA A 89 -18.90 -4.14 2.88
N GLU A 90 -18.86 -5.38 2.38
CA GLU A 90 -20.04 -6.17 1.99
C GLU A 90 -20.56 -7.06 3.14
N ARG A 91 -19.83 -7.12 4.27
CA ARG A 91 -20.21 -7.93 5.43
C ARG A 91 -21.45 -7.38 6.10
N ALA A 92 -22.41 -8.23 6.41
CA ALA A 92 -23.54 -7.87 7.26
C ALA A 92 -23.06 -7.49 8.67
N ALA A 93 -23.73 -6.53 9.31
CA ALA A 93 -23.28 -5.97 10.59
C ALA A 93 -23.20 -7.01 11.73
N ASP A 94 -24.03 -8.04 11.70
CA ASP A 94 -24.13 -9.13 12.65
C ASP A 94 -23.27 -10.35 12.28
N ASP A 95 -22.71 -10.39 11.07
CA ASP A 95 -21.82 -11.48 10.62
C ASP A 95 -20.41 -11.26 11.21
N VAL A 96 -19.98 -12.21 12.03
CA VAL A 96 -18.65 -12.22 12.68
C VAL A 96 -17.81 -13.44 12.31
N GLY A 97 -18.35 -14.34 11.46
CA GLY A 97 -17.69 -15.55 11.04
C GLY A 97 -16.69 -15.37 9.88
N LEU A 98 -16.21 -16.51 9.38
CA LEU A 98 -15.34 -16.54 8.21
C LEU A 98 -16.11 -16.18 6.93
N MET A 99 -15.79 -15.06 6.31
CA MET A 99 -16.23 -14.70 4.97
C MET A 99 -15.20 -15.21 3.96
N VAL A 100 -15.68 -15.83 2.87
CA VAL A 100 -14.84 -16.37 1.79
C VAL A 100 -15.24 -15.70 0.48
N ARG A 101 -14.26 -15.17 -0.23
CA ARG A 101 -14.40 -14.67 -1.60
C ARG A 101 -13.44 -15.42 -2.51
N GLU A 102 -13.97 -15.95 -3.60
CA GLU A 102 -13.19 -16.64 -4.61
C GLU A 102 -13.28 -15.89 -5.94
N THR A 103 -12.13 -15.71 -6.57
CA THR A 103 -11.98 -15.19 -7.93
C THR A 103 -11.12 -16.17 -8.73
N PRO A 104 -10.97 -16.02 -10.06
CA PRO A 104 -10.10 -16.91 -10.85
C PRO A 104 -8.66 -17.00 -10.34
N ASP A 105 -8.13 -15.91 -9.76
CA ASP A 105 -6.71 -15.78 -9.41
C ASP A 105 -6.45 -15.67 -7.89
N THR A 106 -7.51 -15.52 -7.09
CA THR A 106 -7.37 -15.25 -5.64
C THR A 106 -8.49 -15.91 -4.85
N VAL A 107 -8.13 -16.51 -3.72
CA VAL A 107 -9.08 -16.84 -2.65
C VAL A 107 -8.72 -16.01 -1.44
N LEU A 108 -9.70 -15.28 -0.93
CA LEU A 108 -9.58 -14.41 0.24
C LEU A 108 -10.57 -14.86 1.30
N MET A 109 -10.07 -15.03 2.51
CA MET A 109 -10.87 -15.33 3.69
C MET A 109 -10.58 -14.30 4.77
N SER A 110 -11.62 -13.81 5.45
CA SER A 110 -11.48 -12.86 6.55
C SER A 110 -12.46 -13.17 7.68
N ALA A 111 -12.04 -12.88 8.92
CA ALA A 111 -12.90 -12.91 10.10
C ALA A 111 -12.57 -11.71 10.99
N PRO A 112 -13.58 -10.92 11.45
CA PRO A 112 -13.36 -9.80 12.35
C PRO A 112 -13.14 -10.26 13.79
N ALA A 113 -12.37 -9.48 14.53
CA ALA A 113 -12.17 -9.72 15.96
C ALA A 113 -13.49 -9.56 16.74
N LEU A 114 -13.81 -10.55 17.56
CA LEU A 114 -15.01 -10.58 18.39
C LEU A 114 -14.93 -9.58 19.53
N GLY A 115 -16.03 -8.89 19.82
CA GLY A 115 -16.14 -7.97 20.95
C GLY A 115 -15.36 -6.66 20.77
N THR A 116 -14.90 -6.35 19.55
CA THR A 116 -14.24 -5.09 19.22
C THR A 116 -15.16 -4.15 18.44
N LEU A 117 -14.94 -2.85 18.57
CA LEU A 117 -15.65 -1.83 17.78
C LEU A 117 -14.99 -1.63 16.41
N PRO A 118 -15.76 -1.26 15.36
CA PRO A 118 -15.20 -0.89 14.07
C PRO A 118 -14.29 0.36 14.19
N PRO A 119 -13.20 0.42 13.41
CA PRO A 119 -12.71 -0.63 12.50
C PRO A 119 -12.05 -1.80 13.26
N ARG A 120 -12.56 -3.00 13.03
CA ARG A 120 -12.14 -4.20 13.76
C ARG A 120 -10.82 -4.74 13.23
N PRO A 121 -9.93 -5.30 14.08
CA PRO A 121 -8.85 -6.18 13.62
C PRO A 121 -9.41 -7.36 12.82
N LEU A 122 -8.73 -7.77 11.76
CA LEU A 122 -9.17 -8.82 10.86
C LEU A 122 -8.14 -9.94 10.77
N LEU A 123 -8.56 -11.17 11.04
CA LEU A 123 -7.80 -12.34 10.66
C LEU A 123 -7.98 -12.58 9.16
N VAL A 124 -6.86 -12.71 8.43
CA VAL A 124 -6.87 -12.81 6.97
C VAL A 124 -6.09 -14.05 6.52
N ILE A 125 -6.71 -14.85 5.68
CA ILE A 125 -6.10 -15.98 5.01
C ILE A 125 -6.29 -15.77 3.51
N SER A 126 -5.22 -15.85 2.73
CA SER A 126 -5.34 -15.67 1.28
C SER A 126 -4.49 -16.64 0.50
N CYS A 127 -4.95 -16.96 -0.71
CA CYS A 127 -4.15 -17.53 -1.77
C CYS A 127 -4.15 -16.57 -2.94
N ASP A 128 -2.97 -16.12 -3.34
CA ASP A 128 -2.75 -15.23 -4.46
C ASP A 128 -1.41 -15.59 -5.10
N ALA A 129 -1.36 -15.69 -6.43
CA ALA A 129 -0.21 -16.19 -7.19
C ALA A 129 0.32 -17.55 -6.64
N ALA A 130 -0.59 -18.47 -6.31
CA ALA A 130 -0.31 -19.77 -5.70
C ALA A 130 0.47 -19.69 -4.36
N ILE A 131 0.39 -18.57 -3.65
CA ILE A 131 1.05 -18.39 -2.37
C ILE A 131 0.02 -18.18 -1.27
N THR A 132 -0.03 -19.12 -0.33
CA THR A 132 -0.83 -18.99 0.90
C THR A 132 -0.22 -17.97 1.83
N ARG A 133 -1.04 -17.06 2.37
CA ARG A 133 -0.67 -16.11 3.44
C ARG A 133 -1.62 -16.24 4.60
N PHE A 134 -1.08 -16.04 5.81
CA PHE A 134 -1.84 -15.97 7.04
C PHE A 134 -1.43 -14.70 7.78
N GLN A 135 -2.37 -13.78 8.04
CA GLN A 135 -2.12 -12.42 8.50
C GLN A 135 -3.15 -11.96 9.51
N LEU A 136 -2.76 -10.97 10.31
CA LEU A 136 -3.66 -10.14 11.10
C LEU A 136 -3.55 -8.71 10.59
N HIS A 137 -4.66 -8.10 10.22
CA HIS A 137 -4.75 -6.70 9.84
C HIS A 137 -5.25 -5.90 11.03
N LEU A 138 -4.55 -4.80 11.36
CA LEU A 138 -4.87 -3.90 12.46
C LEU A 138 -5.32 -2.55 11.94
N SER A 139 -6.33 -1.94 12.56
CA SER A 139 -6.75 -0.55 12.30
C SER A 139 -5.68 0.45 12.74
N GLU A 140 -5.09 0.22 13.91
CA GLU A 140 -4.00 1.03 14.46
C GLU A 140 -2.65 0.36 14.19
N PRO A 141 -1.60 1.12 13.85
CA PRO A 141 -0.30 0.56 13.56
C PRO A 141 0.40 0.06 14.82
N LEU A 142 1.08 -1.08 14.72
CA LEU A 142 1.95 -1.58 15.75
C LEU A 142 3.39 -1.07 15.51
N GLU A 143 3.92 -0.27 16.42
CA GLU A 143 5.28 0.28 16.36
C GLU A 143 6.32 -0.74 16.82
N ALA A 144 6.48 -1.83 16.08
CA ALA A 144 7.49 -2.86 16.32
C ALA A 144 7.77 -3.63 15.05
N PRO A 145 9.00 -4.07 14.77
CA PRO A 145 9.31 -4.86 13.57
C PRO A 145 8.79 -6.30 13.66
N ARG A 146 8.53 -6.78 14.88
CA ARG A 146 8.05 -8.14 15.18
C ARG A 146 7.16 -8.15 16.42
N ALA A 147 6.23 -9.10 16.45
CA ALA A 147 5.34 -9.35 17.58
C ALA A 147 5.36 -10.83 17.97
N PRO A 148 5.92 -11.20 19.13
CA PRO A 148 5.70 -12.50 19.72
C PRO A 148 4.23 -12.66 20.11
N LEU A 149 3.64 -13.78 19.75
CA LEU A 149 2.26 -14.10 20.11
C LEU A 149 2.04 -15.60 20.17
N ARG A 150 1.02 -15.99 20.89
CA ARG A 150 0.54 -17.36 21.00
C ARG A 150 -0.85 -17.47 20.38
N LEU A 151 -0.98 -18.39 19.43
CA LEU A 151 -2.26 -18.81 18.86
C LEU A 151 -2.84 -19.92 19.71
N GLN A 152 -4.08 -19.76 20.19
CA GLN A 152 -4.77 -20.74 21.02
C GLN A 152 -6.07 -21.16 20.34
N GLY A 153 -6.24 -22.47 20.10
CA GLY A 153 -7.44 -23.05 19.51
C GLY A 153 -7.37 -24.57 19.42
N ALA A 154 -8.52 -25.23 19.43
CA ALA A 154 -8.68 -26.69 19.32
C ALA A 154 -7.78 -27.52 20.26
N GLY A 155 -7.51 -27.04 21.47
CA GLY A 155 -6.65 -27.71 22.43
C GLY A 155 -5.14 -27.60 22.13
N ALA A 156 -4.74 -26.84 21.07
CA ALA A 156 -3.37 -26.57 20.73
C ALA A 156 -3.00 -25.11 20.99
N ALA A 157 -1.79 -24.90 21.48
CA ALA A 157 -1.15 -23.60 21.56
C ALA A 157 0.08 -23.56 20.67
N LEU A 158 0.24 -22.49 19.91
CA LEU A 158 1.35 -22.28 18.97
C LEU A 158 2.04 -20.97 19.29
N ASP A 159 3.25 -21.02 19.82
CA ASP A 159 4.09 -19.84 19.99
C ASP A 159 4.73 -19.46 18.66
N GLN A 160 4.58 -18.23 18.24
CA GLN A 160 5.11 -17.69 16.98
C GLN A 160 5.60 -16.26 17.17
N THR A 161 6.53 -15.84 16.33
CA THR A 161 6.93 -14.43 16.21
C THR A 161 6.56 -13.94 14.83
N TRP A 162 5.57 -13.05 14.76
CA TRP A 162 5.06 -12.51 13.51
C TRP A 162 5.82 -11.26 13.10
N ARG A 163 6.01 -11.08 11.79
CA ARG A 163 6.63 -9.88 11.23
C ARG A 163 5.58 -8.80 11.08
N VAL A 164 5.94 -7.57 11.41
CA VAL A 164 5.10 -6.39 11.20
C VAL A 164 5.45 -5.77 9.86
N LEU A 165 4.45 -5.50 9.06
CA LEU A 165 4.53 -5.04 7.67
C LEU A 165 3.57 -3.86 7.45
N ASP A 166 3.58 -3.27 6.26
CA ASP A 166 2.65 -2.23 5.81
C ASP A 166 2.49 -1.07 6.82
N GLY A 167 3.63 -0.55 7.30
CA GLY A 167 3.64 0.57 8.23
C GLY A 167 3.04 0.24 9.61
N GLY A 168 3.07 -1.03 10.02
CA GLY A 168 2.55 -1.45 11.34
C GLY A 168 1.16 -2.09 11.29
N HIS A 169 0.47 -2.04 10.18
CA HIS A 169 -0.93 -2.47 10.08
C HIS A 169 -1.14 -3.94 9.71
N VAL A 170 -0.10 -4.65 9.28
CA VAL A 170 -0.18 -6.06 8.92
C VAL A 170 0.82 -6.86 9.73
N LEU A 171 0.35 -7.86 10.47
CA LEU A 171 1.19 -8.86 11.10
C LEU A 171 1.14 -10.14 10.26
N SER A 172 2.30 -10.62 9.82
CA SER A 172 2.41 -11.82 9.00
C SER A 172 2.76 -13.04 9.84
N GLY A 173 1.82 -13.97 9.96
CA GLY A 173 1.98 -15.30 10.57
C GLY A 173 2.59 -16.34 9.63
N GLY A 174 2.99 -15.89 8.42
CA GLY A 174 3.69 -16.74 7.48
C GLY A 174 3.22 -16.56 6.04
N ARG A 175 4.07 -17.05 5.14
CA ARG A 175 3.85 -17.08 3.69
C ARG A 175 4.32 -18.43 3.14
N GLY A 176 3.51 -19.06 2.27
CA GLY A 176 3.80 -20.39 1.72
C GLY A 176 3.76 -21.47 2.80
N LEU A 177 4.77 -22.34 2.85
CA LEU A 177 4.81 -23.49 3.75
C LEU A 177 4.63 -23.17 5.25
N PRO A 178 5.23 -22.09 5.81
CA PRO A 178 4.97 -21.70 7.20
C PRO A 178 3.50 -21.38 7.47
N ALA A 179 2.84 -20.62 6.59
CA ALA A 179 1.42 -20.33 6.72
C ALA A 179 0.59 -21.60 6.66
N ILE A 180 0.87 -22.47 5.69
CA ILE A 180 0.19 -23.77 5.52
C ILE A 180 0.34 -24.63 6.77
N ALA A 181 1.55 -24.73 7.33
CA ALA A 181 1.81 -25.52 8.54
C ALA A 181 0.97 -25.02 9.73
N THR A 182 0.87 -23.70 9.91
CA THR A 182 0.02 -23.09 10.95
C THR A 182 -1.45 -23.40 10.70
N LEU A 183 -1.95 -23.15 9.48
CA LEU A 183 -3.35 -23.36 9.13
C LEU A 183 -3.78 -24.83 9.30
N LYS A 184 -2.94 -25.79 8.93
CA LYS A 184 -3.21 -27.23 9.16
C LYS A 184 -3.46 -27.56 10.63
N ARG A 185 -2.78 -26.88 11.56
CA ARG A 185 -2.98 -27.09 12.99
C ARG A 185 -4.24 -26.39 13.53
N LEU A 186 -4.76 -25.41 12.80
CA LEU A 186 -5.97 -24.68 13.18
C LEU A 186 -7.26 -25.21 12.57
N LEU A 187 -7.22 -26.20 11.67
CA LEU A 187 -8.39 -26.68 10.92
C LEU A 187 -9.56 -27.19 11.78
N GLY A 188 -9.33 -27.57 13.01
CA GLY A 188 -10.37 -28.01 13.94
C GLY A 188 -10.78 -26.97 14.98
N THR A 189 -10.27 -25.74 14.84
CA THR A 189 -10.53 -24.65 15.77
C THR A 189 -11.86 -23.98 15.43
N GLU A 190 -12.74 -23.79 16.39
CA GLU A 190 -13.96 -22.99 16.25
C GLU A 190 -13.69 -21.52 16.59
N GLN A 191 -12.96 -21.29 17.66
CA GLN A 191 -12.54 -19.95 18.07
C GLN A 191 -11.03 -19.87 18.23
N LEU A 192 -10.38 -18.96 17.50
CA LEU A 192 -8.97 -18.65 17.63
C LEU A 192 -8.79 -17.47 18.59
N THR A 193 -7.95 -17.64 19.61
CA THR A 193 -7.56 -16.59 20.53
C THR A 193 -6.09 -16.27 20.37
N LEU A 194 -5.74 -14.99 20.38
CA LEU A 194 -4.36 -14.51 20.39
C LEU A 194 -3.99 -14.06 21.80
N ALA A 195 -2.83 -14.49 22.28
CA ALA A 195 -2.24 -13.96 23.50
C ALA A 195 -0.88 -13.33 23.17
N SER A 196 -0.61 -12.14 23.68
CA SER A 196 0.62 -11.39 23.40
C SER A 196 0.92 -10.39 24.51
N GLU A 197 2.17 -9.97 24.64
CA GLU A 197 2.53 -8.81 25.49
C GLU A 197 2.14 -7.47 24.86
N ARG A 198 1.61 -7.49 23.62
CA ARG A 198 1.19 -6.29 22.89
C ARG A 198 -0.31 -6.06 23.05
N PRO A 199 -0.75 -4.98 23.75
CA PRO A 199 -2.18 -4.74 24.02
C PRO A 199 -3.07 -4.72 22.78
N ALA A 200 -2.53 -4.27 21.62
CA ALA A 200 -3.26 -4.24 20.35
C ALA A 200 -3.58 -5.64 19.79
N ILE A 201 -2.96 -6.70 20.32
CA ILE A 201 -3.12 -8.08 19.86
C ILE A 201 -3.67 -8.97 20.96
N ASP A 202 -3.32 -8.67 22.22
CA ASP A 202 -3.66 -9.51 23.35
C ASP A 202 -5.17 -9.63 23.55
N GLY A 203 -5.63 -10.87 23.74
CA GLY A 203 -7.05 -11.16 23.93
C GLY A 203 -7.93 -11.08 22.67
N LEU A 204 -7.37 -10.79 21.48
CA LEU A 204 -8.15 -10.84 20.23
C LEU A 204 -8.68 -12.27 20.01
N ARG A 205 -9.97 -12.36 19.69
CA ARG A 205 -10.66 -13.62 19.41
C ARG A 205 -11.35 -13.55 18.06
N PHE A 206 -11.33 -14.65 17.31
CA PHE A 206 -11.91 -14.76 15.99
C PHE A 206 -12.78 -16.01 15.90
N ASP A 207 -13.97 -15.89 15.35
CA ASP A 207 -14.76 -17.03 14.97
C ASP A 207 -14.21 -17.62 13.67
N VAL A 208 -13.66 -18.81 13.77
CA VAL A 208 -13.12 -19.57 12.66
C VAL A 208 -13.84 -20.92 12.49
N SER A 209 -15.07 -20.99 13.02
CA SER A 209 -15.93 -22.15 12.90
C SER A 209 -16.08 -22.53 11.42
N GLY A 210 -15.99 -23.82 11.14
CA GLY A 210 -16.07 -24.31 9.75
C GLY A 210 -14.82 -24.06 8.90
N LEU A 211 -13.70 -23.57 9.46
CA LEU A 211 -12.44 -23.33 8.71
C LEU A 211 -12.04 -24.54 7.87
N ARG A 212 -12.23 -25.77 8.37
CA ARG A 212 -11.88 -27.00 7.65
C ARG A 212 -12.57 -27.14 6.30
N SER A 213 -13.84 -26.78 6.21
CA SER A 213 -14.63 -26.80 4.97
C SER A 213 -14.41 -25.54 4.15
N ALA A 214 -14.41 -24.36 4.80
CA ALA A 214 -14.29 -23.06 4.17
C ALA A 214 -12.94 -22.86 3.43
N ILE A 215 -11.87 -23.52 3.89
CA ILE A 215 -10.53 -23.39 3.29
C ILE A 215 -10.32 -24.26 2.03
N ALA A 216 -11.29 -25.08 1.65
CA ALA A 216 -11.16 -26.00 0.51
C ALA A 216 -10.79 -25.28 -0.82
N PRO A 217 -11.45 -24.18 -1.22
CA PRO A 217 -11.07 -23.46 -2.44
C PRO A 217 -9.63 -22.92 -2.38
N LEU A 218 -9.22 -22.40 -1.22
CA LEU A 218 -7.85 -21.89 -1.02
C LEU A 218 -6.81 -23.00 -1.17
N ARG A 219 -7.09 -24.18 -0.62
CA ARG A 219 -6.21 -25.36 -0.75
C ARG A 219 -6.10 -25.81 -2.20
N ALA A 220 -7.21 -25.83 -2.93
CA ALA A 220 -7.23 -26.18 -4.34
C ALA A 220 -6.39 -25.22 -5.18
N MET A 221 -6.57 -23.90 -4.98
CA MET A 221 -5.83 -22.86 -5.70
C MET A 221 -4.34 -22.85 -5.34
N CYS A 222 -3.99 -22.96 -4.05
CA CYS A 222 -2.60 -22.96 -3.56
C CYS A 222 -1.95 -24.35 -3.55
N ARG A 223 -2.65 -25.40 -3.98
CA ARG A 223 -2.16 -26.78 -4.21
C ARG A 223 -1.50 -27.43 -2.97
N TRP A 224 -2.22 -27.51 -1.85
CA TRP A 224 -1.73 -28.15 -0.61
C TRP A 224 -2.78 -28.89 0.20
#